data_739a51b23729aba0a2678b417eba9d42
#
_entry.id   739a51b23729aba0a2678b417eba9d42
#
_cell.length_a   1.000
_cell.length_b   1.000
_cell.length_c   1.000
_cell.angle_alpha   90.00
_cell.angle_beta   90.00
_cell.angle_gamma   90.00
#
_symmetry.space_group_name_H-M   'P 1'
#
loop_
_entity.id
_entity.type
_entity.pdbx_description
1 polymer ?
#
loop_
_entity_poly.entity_id
_entity_poly.type
_entity_poly.pdbx_seq_one_letter_code
_entity_poly.pdbx_strand_id
1 'polypeptide(L)'
;MAQLADGRPKDSGQMGLAARYYAGEIGTEFGAYLVNYHQRIPSLSLVKTPSGFDNSIFNGLAVAGQNVVNPLSYFFDYSQENIQVAGFSAATELFGYSVFGELSYTKDYPVSYNTVDLIKGSATGDGPLARYGDASQFPMGSVLQGYKPLDKIQAQVSTIALFPRRLGASQLAVVGELGAQMWRGIGDPLTGDRFGRSPAFGAGSH
;
A
#
# COMPACT_ATOMS: atom_id res chain seq x y z
N MET A 1 7.74 -21.77 -8.78
CA MET A 1 6.65 -21.46 -7.81
C MET A 1 5.32 -21.62 -8.50
N ALA A 2 4.38 -22.32 -7.90
CA ALA A 2 3.01 -22.37 -8.39
C ALA A 2 2.20 -21.21 -7.81
N GLN A 3 1.26 -20.68 -8.57
CA GLN A 3 0.25 -19.76 -8.08
C GLN A 3 -0.88 -20.56 -7.44
N LEU A 4 -1.24 -20.19 -6.24
CA LEU A 4 -2.40 -20.74 -5.53
C LEU A 4 -3.62 -19.83 -5.72
N ALA A 5 -4.78 -20.27 -5.24
CA ALA A 5 -5.97 -19.46 -5.21
C ALA A 5 -5.75 -18.20 -4.35
N ASP A 6 -6.31 -17.07 -4.79
CA ASP A 6 -6.19 -15.79 -4.10
C ASP A 6 -6.77 -15.86 -2.68
N GLY A 7 -6.07 -15.24 -1.74
CA GLY A 7 -6.60 -14.99 -0.40
C GLY A 7 -7.64 -13.87 -0.47
N ARG A 8 -8.90 -14.15 -0.15
CA ARG A 8 -9.98 -13.16 -0.22
C ARG A 8 -10.53 -12.83 1.17
N PRO A 9 -10.88 -11.57 1.42
CA PRO A 9 -11.59 -11.20 2.65
C PRO A 9 -13.05 -11.68 2.57
N LYS A 10 -13.74 -11.61 3.68
CA LYS A 10 -15.20 -11.83 3.70
C LYS A 10 -15.94 -10.70 2.96
N ASP A 11 -17.14 -10.98 2.48
CA ASP A 11 -17.95 -9.98 1.77
C ASP A 11 -18.62 -8.95 2.71
N SER A 12 -18.79 -9.30 3.98
CA SER A 12 -19.49 -8.50 4.98
C SER A 12 -18.55 -7.62 5.83
N GLY A 13 -19.10 -6.61 6.50
CA GLY A 13 -18.37 -5.77 7.45
C GLY A 13 -17.82 -4.48 6.86
N GLN A 14 -18.09 -4.20 5.59
CA GLN A 14 -17.72 -2.95 4.96
C GLN A 14 -18.85 -1.93 5.13
N MET A 15 -18.51 -0.73 5.64
CA MET A 15 -19.49 0.32 5.87
C MET A 15 -18.82 1.70 5.79
N GLY A 16 -19.60 2.73 5.55
CA GLY A 16 -19.14 4.11 5.53
C GLY A 16 -20.23 5.06 6.02
N LEU A 17 -19.81 6.11 6.69
CA LEU A 17 -20.63 7.24 7.10
C LEU A 17 -19.93 8.51 6.65
N ALA A 18 -20.69 9.45 6.09
CA ALA A 18 -20.20 10.76 5.73
C ALA A 18 -21.21 11.82 6.12
N ALA A 19 -20.71 12.96 6.58
CA ALA A 19 -21.51 14.14 6.87
C ALA A 19 -20.88 15.36 6.20
N ARG A 20 -21.72 16.29 5.74
CA ARG A 20 -21.30 17.58 5.18
C ARG A 20 -22.09 18.70 5.81
N TYR A 21 -21.41 19.82 6.02
CA TYR A 21 -21.99 21.01 6.58
C TYR A 21 -21.46 22.25 5.84
N TYR A 22 -22.37 23.05 5.34
CA TYR A 22 -22.03 24.32 4.70
C TYR A 22 -22.19 25.47 5.70
N ALA A 23 -21.10 26.13 6.03
CA ALA A 23 -21.06 27.31 6.89
C ALA A 23 -21.18 28.56 6.01
N GLY A 24 -22.42 29.01 5.78
CA GLY A 24 -22.72 30.14 4.87
C GLY A 24 -22.07 31.45 5.24
N GLU A 25 -21.84 31.70 6.54
CA GLU A 25 -21.21 32.92 7.05
C GLU A 25 -19.76 33.10 6.58
N ILE A 26 -19.05 31.98 6.36
CA ILE A 26 -17.65 31.97 5.91
C ILE A 26 -17.49 31.37 4.51
N GLY A 27 -18.61 31.00 3.85
CA GLY A 27 -18.60 30.43 2.50
C GLY A 27 -17.82 29.13 2.38
N THR A 28 -17.80 28.31 3.45
CA THR A 28 -16.97 27.09 3.52
C THR A 28 -17.84 25.84 3.73
N GLU A 29 -17.62 24.82 2.91
CA GLU A 29 -18.18 23.49 3.14
C GLU A 29 -17.18 22.64 3.90
N PHE A 30 -17.63 22.01 4.97
CA PHE A 30 -16.88 21.03 5.76
C PHE A 30 -17.43 19.63 5.51
N GLY A 31 -16.54 18.66 5.41
CA GLY A 31 -16.86 17.23 5.30
C GLY A 31 -16.16 16.43 6.36
N ALA A 32 -16.83 15.39 6.87
CA ALA A 32 -16.23 14.38 7.72
C ALA A 32 -16.69 13.01 7.28
N TYR A 33 -15.82 12.00 7.34
CA TYR A 33 -16.17 10.65 6.95
C TYR A 33 -15.45 9.60 7.79
N LEU A 34 -16.13 8.47 7.97
CA LEU A 34 -15.61 7.25 8.59
C LEU A 34 -15.91 6.09 7.65
N VAL A 35 -14.91 5.29 7.34
CA VAL A 35 -15.05 4.15 6.43
C VAL A 35 -14.35 2.93 7.04
N ASN A 36 -15.02 1.78 6.98
CA ASN A 36 -14.42 0.47 7.24
C ASN A 36 -14.52 -0.36 5.97
N TYR A 37 -13.39 -0.82 5.46
CA TYR A 37 -13.34 -1.59 4.23
C TYR A 37 -12.29 -2.70 4.29
N HIS A 38 -12.30 -3.59 3.31
CA HIS A 38 -11.32 -4.67 3.16
C HIS A 38 -10.36 -4.36 2.03
N GLN A 39 -9.20 -4.99 2.07
CA GLN A 39 -8.13 -4.78 1.10
C GLN A 39 -8.63 -4.95 -0.35
N ARG A 40 -8.26 -4.00 -1.22
CA ARG A 40 -8.63 -3.97 -2.64
C ARG A 40 -7.45 -4.18 -3.58
N ILE A 41 -6.24 -3.91 -3.09
CA ILE A 41 -5.00 -4.08 -3.86
C ILE A 41 -4.26 -5.26 -3.24
N PRO A 42 -3.91 -6.30 -4.03
CA PRO A 42 -3.28 -7.48 -3.47
C PRO A 42 -1.85 -7.23 -3.02
N SER A 43 -1.44 -7.95 -2.00
CA SER A 43 -0.05 -8.18 -1.68
C SER A 43 0.38 -9.56 -2.17
N LEU A 44 1.66 -9.74 -2.46
CA LEU A 44 2.19 -11.06 -2.79
C LEU A 44 2.57 -11.76 -1.49
N SER A 45 1.87 -12.83 -1.14
CA SER A 45 2.20 -13.71 -0.01
C SER A 45 2.71 -15.06 -0.48
N LEU A 46 3.54 -15.71 0.33
CA LEU A 46 4.12 -17.00 0.03
C LEU A 46 3.53 -18.09 0.93
N VAL A 47 3.47 -19.31 0.42
CA VAL A 47 3.01 -20.49 1.17
C VAL A 47 4.00 -21.61 1.01
N LYS A 48 4.34 -22.29 2.08
CA LYS A 48 5.10 -23.52 2.01
C LYS A 48 4.23 -24.67 1.48
N THR A 49 4.65 -25.25 0.36
CA THR A 49 3.97 -26.34 -0.32
C THR A 49 4.83 -27.60 -0.32
N PRO A 50 4.27 -28.80 -0.54
CA PRO A 50 5.06 -30.03 -0.68
C PRO A 50 6.13 -29.94 -1.76
N SER A 51 7.26 -30.60 -1.55
CA SER A 51 8.31 -30.75 -2.55
C SER A 51 7.75 -31.38 -3.82
N GLY A 52 7.95 -30.77 -4.98
CA GLY A 52 7.44 -31.23 -6.28
C GLY A 52 6.92 -30.12 -7.18
N PHE A 53 6.74 -28.92 -6.65
CA PHE A 53 6.48 -27.75 -7.48
C PHE A 53 7.80 -27.28 -8.13
N ASP A 54 7.76 -27.14 -9.44
CA ASP A 54 8.92 -26.72 -10.24
C ASP A 54 9.34 -25.28 -9.86
N ASN A 55 10.53 -25.17 -9.27
CA ASN A 55 11.15 -23.90 -8.92
C ASN A 55 11.95 -23.28 -10.07
N SER A 56 11.67 -23.65 -11.31
CA SER A 56 12.44 -23.26 -12.50
C SER A 56 12.65 -21.74 -12.65
N ILE A 57 11.74 -20.92 -12.15
CA ILE A 57 11.88 -19.45 -12.17
C ILE A 57 13.01 -18.97 -11.23
N PHE A 58 13.33 -19.70 -10.16
CA PHE A 58 14.39 -19.35 -9.21
C PHE A 58 15.73 -20.04 -9.45
N ASN A 59 15.79 -21.04 -10.33
CA ASN A 59 17.05 -21.64 -10.75
C ASN A 59 17.99 -20.63 -11.43
N GLY A 60 17.46 -19.52 -11.95
CA GLY A 60 18.26 -18.39 -12.45
C GLY A 60 18.73 -17.40 -11.36
N LEU A 61 18.18 -17.49 -10.14
CA LEU A 61 18.63 -16.76 -8.97
C LEU A 61 19.47 -17.64 -8.02
N ALA A 62 19.88 -18.82 -8.48
CA ALA A 62 20.80 -19.68 -7.75
C ALA A 62 22.06 -18.87 -7.42
N VAL A 63 22.19 -18.43 -6.18
CA VAL A 63 23.46 -18.00 -5.60
C VAL A 63 24.40 -19.20 -5.77
N ALA A 64 25.46 -18.99 -6.52
CA ALA A 64 26.41 -20.02 -6.95
C ALA A 64 26.66 -21.05 -5.84
N GLY A 65 26.27 -22.31 -6.09
CA GLY A 65 26.63 -23.46 -5.28
C GLY A 65 25.58 -24.01 -4.31
N GLN A 66 24.36 -23.48 -4.24
CA GLN A 66 23.30 -24.03 -3.39
C GLN A 66 22.11 -24.50 -4.24
N ASN A 67 21.84 -25.81 -4.21
CA ASN A 67 20.57 -26.37 -4.67
C ASN A 67 19.46 -25.94 -3.70
N VAL A 68 18.89 -24.75 -3.90
CA VAL A 68 17.77 -24.28 -3.11
C VAL A 68 16.50 -24.96 -3.61
N VAL A 69 16.26 -26.15 -3.15
CA VAL A 69 14.96 -26.82 -3.31
C VAL A 69 14.01 -26.22 -2.26
N ASN A 70 13.48 -25.05 -2.55
CA ASN A 70 12.56 -24.39 -1.64
C ASN A 70 11.11 -24.57 -2.12
N PRO A 71 10.31 -25.39 -1.45
CA PRO A 71 8.93 -25.70 -1.84
C PRO A 71 7.99 -24.55 -1.48
N LEU A 72 8.13 -23.41 -2.15
CA LEU A 72 7.28 -22.24 -1.97
C LEU A 72 6.35 -22.05 -3.16
N SER A 73 5.10 -21.76 -2.87
CA SER A 73 4.11 -21.23 -3.80
C SER A 73 3.74 -19.81 -3.44
N TYR A 74 3.07 -19.09 -4.30
CA TYR A 74 2.61 -17.73 -4.04
C TYR A 74 1.12 -17.59 -4.30
N PHE A 75 0.53 -16.58 -3.70
CA PHE A 75 -0.84 -16.17 -3.96
C PHE A 75 -0.98 -14.66 -3.83
N PHE A 76 -1.98 -14.11 -4.50
CA PHE A 76 -2.39 -12.73 -4.30
C PHE A 76 -3.28 -12.64 -3.07
N ASP A 77 -2.82 -11.88 -2.10
CA ASP A 77 -3.40 -11.80 -0.78
C ASP A 77 -4.20 -10.51 -0.60
N TYR A 78 -5.51 -10.63 -0.50
CA TYR A 78 -6.47 -9.57 -0.22
C TYR A 78 -7.08 -9.73 1.19
N SER A 79 -6.48 -10.56 2.03
CA SER A 79 -7.10 -11.01 3.29
C SER A 79 -7.14 -9.98 4.40
N GLN A 80 -6.47 -8.81 4.25
CA GLN A 80 -6.57 -7.75 5.26
C GLN A 80 -7.98 -7.19 5.31
N GLU A 81 -8.60 -7.37 6.46
CA GLU A 81 -9.94 -6.88 6.75
C GLU A 81 -9.91 -5.67 7.70
N ASN A 82 -11.05 -4.95 7.75
CA ASN A 82 -11.29 -3.87 8.71
C ASN A 82 -10.25 -2.74 8.68
N ILE A 83 -9.86 -2.33 7.48
CA ILE A 83 -9.07 -1.11 7.28
C ILE A 83 -9.98 0.07 7.60
N GLN A 84 -9.63 0.85 8.61
CA GLN A 84 -10.44 1.97 9.08
C GLN A 84 -9.88 3.29 8.59
N VAL A 85 -10.74 4.13 8.02
CA VAL A 85 -10.37 5.49 7.59
C VAL A 85 -11.26 6.50 8.29
N ALA A 86 -10.64 7.51 8.88
CA ALA A 86 -11.31 8.72 9.33
C ALA A 86 -10.72 9.92 8.59
N GLY A 87 -11.57 10.79 8.07
CA GLY A 87 -11.11 11.95 7.34
C GLY A 87 -11.99 13.18 7.54
N PHE A 88 -11.37 14.32 7.32
CA PHE A 88 -11.99 15.64 7.38
C PHE A 88 -11.56 16.44 6.16
N SER A 89 -12.50 17.17 5.57
CA SER A 89 -12.25 18.03 4.42
C SER A 89 -12.86 19.41 4.60
N ALA A 90 -12.28 20.39 3.91
CA ALA A 90 -12.83 21.73 3.81
C ALA A 90 -12.69 22.24 2.37
N ALA A 91 -13.72 22.91 1.87
CA ALA A 91 -13.75 23.55 0.57
C ALA A 91 -14.27 24.97 0.69
N THR A 92 -13.52 25.94 0.16
CA THR A 92 -13.84 27.35 0.27
C THR A 92 -13.35 28.14 -0.94
N GLU A 93 -13.82 29.37 -1.08
CA GLU A 93 -13.24 30.35 -1.99
C GLU A 93 -12.41 31.38 -1.23
N LEU A 94 -11.13 31.52 -1.60
CA LEU A 94 -10.22 32.51 -1.04
C LEU A 94 -9.64 33.37 -2.19
N PHE A 95 -9.86 34.68 -2.13
CA PHE A 95 -9.31 35.64 -3.11
C PHE A 95 -9.65 35.33 -4.57
N GLY A 96 -10.82 34.70 -4.82
CA GLY A 96 -11.24 34.27 -6.17
C GLY A 96 -10.64 32.95 -6.63
N TYR A 97 -10.02 32.19 -5.74
CA TYR A 97 -9.52 30.84 -5.99
C TYR A 97 -10.36 29.82 -5.21
N SER A 98 -10.74 28.73 -5.85
CA SER A 98 -11.33 27.60 -5.13
C SER A 98 -10.22 26.82 -4.45
N VAL A 99 -10.30 26.65 -3.13
CA VAL A 99 -9.32 25.96 -2.31
C VAL A 99 -9.98 24.77 -1.61
N PHE A 100 -9.32 23.61 -1.68
CA PHE A 100 -9.76 22.36 -1.08
C PHE A 100 -8.67 21.82 -0.18
N GLY A 101 -9.03 21.35 1.00
CA GLY A 101 -8.11 20.69 1.91
C GLY A 101 -8.70 19.39 2.44
N GLU A 102 -7.86 18.39 2.63
CA GLU A 102 -8.24 17.11 3.22
C GLU A 102 -7.15 16.63 4.16
N LEU A 103 -7.57 16.08 5.31
CA LEU A 103 -6.73 15.36 6.25
C LEU A 103 -7.39 14.01 6.53
N SER A 104 -6.65 12.92 6.37
CA SER A 104 -7.15 11.57 6.65
C SER A 104 -6.15 10.75 7.46
N TYR A 105 -6.71 9.88 8.30
CA TYR A 105 -6.00 8.85 9.03
C TYR A 105 -6.54 7.49 8.62
N THR A 106 -5.64 6.60 8.22
CA THR A 106 -5.97 5.22 7.87
C THR A 106 -5.27 4.29 8.85
N LYS A 107 -6.03 3.45 9.53
CA LYS A 107 -5.53 2.43 10.44
C LYS A 107 -5.46 1.08 9.74
N ASP A 108 -4.43 0.29 10.04
CA ASP A 108 -4.22 -1.08 9.57
C ASP A 108 -4.18 -1.22 8.02
N TYR A 109 -3.62 -0.20 7.33
CA TYR A 109 -3.43 -0.28 5.88
C TYR A 109 -2.35 -1.31 5.53
N PRO A 110 -2.62 -2.29 4.65
CA PRO A 110 -1.65 -3.33 4.27
C PRO A 110 -0.58 -2.75 3.35
N VAL A 111 0.61 -2.52 3.91
CA VAL A 111 1.76 -2.07 3.14
C VAL A 111 2.59 -3.27 2.73
N SER A 112 2.67 -3.52 1.42
CA SER A 112 3.40 -4.66 0.88
C SER A 112 4.90 -4.56 1.16
N TYR A 113 5.49 -5.64 1.61
CA TYR A 113 6.94 -5.78 1.70
C TYR A 113 7.58 -5.72 0.30
N ASN A 114 8.86 -5.38 0.25
CA ASN A 114 9.64 -5.56 -0.94
C ASN A 114 9.65 -7.04 -1.33
N THR A 115 9.12 -7.36 -2.50
CA THR A 115 8.93 -8.75 -2.94
C THR A 115 10.24 -9.52 -3.05
N VAL A 116 11.33 -8.86 -3.47
CA VAL A 116 12.65 -9.52 -3.57
C VAL A 116 13.17 -9.87 -2.20
N ASP A 117 13.01 -8.98 -1.21
CA ASP A 117 13.42 -9.25 0.17
C ASP A 117 12.59 -10.37 0.80
N LEU A 118 11.29 -10.42 0.50
CA LEU A 118 10.42 -11.49 0.97
C LEU A 118 10.86 -12.84 0.41
N ILE A 119 11.12 -12.91 -0.89
CA ILE A 119 11.58 -14.12 -1.56
C ILE A 119 12.97 -14.53 -1.07
N LYS A 120 13.90 -13.57 -1.00
CA LYS A 120 15.27 -13.84 -0.53
C LYS A 120 15.26 -14.32 0.93
N GLY A 121 14.56 -13.60 1.81
CA GLY A 121 14.47 -13.96 3.21
C GLY A 121 13.87 -15.34 3.44
N SER A 122 12.85 -15.70 2.67
CA SER A 122 12.21 -17.01 2.78
C SER A 122 12.98 -18.16 2.10
N ALA A 123 13.80 -17.84 1.10
CA ALA A 123 14.57 -18.85 0.36
C ALA A 123 15.93 -19.14 0.99
N THR A 124 16.61 -18.13 1.51
CA THR A 124 17.99 -18.24 1.99
C THR A 124 18.17 -17.91 3.48
N GLY A 125 17.16 -17.38 4.13
CA GLY A 125 17.28 -16.88 5.51
C GLY A 125 18.13 -15.61 5.63
N ASP A 126 18.36 -14.89 4.51
CA ASP A 126 19.19 -13.69 4.45
C ASP A 126 18.37 -12.41 4.23
N GLY A 127 18.95 -11.27 4.61
CA GLY A 127 18.40 -9.95 4.33
C GLY A 127 17.37 -9.46 5.36
N PRO A 128 16.68 -8.34 5.08
CA PRO A 128 15.79 -7.70 6.03
C PRO A 128 14.63 -8.57 6.51
N LEU A 129 14.17 -9.49 5.69
CA LEU A 129 13.10 -10.45 6.02
C LEU A 129 13.62 -11.83 6.40
N ALA A 130 14.89 -11.94 6.80
CA ALA A 130 15.53 -13.18 7.26
C ALA A 130 14.79 -13.83 8.45
N ARG A 131 14.01 -13.07 9.23
CA ARG A 131 13.14 -13.59 10.29
C ARG A 131 12.05 -14.55 9.80
N TYR A 132 11.70 -14.50 8.53
CA TYR A 132 10.83 -15.52 7.92
C TYR A 132 11.57 -16.83 7.67
N GLY A 133 12.89 -16.82 7.84
CA GLY A 133 13.75 -17.97 7.98
C GLY A 133 13.85 -18.85 6.74
N ASP A 134 14.69 -19.84 6.85
CA ASP A 134 14.74 -20.93 5.88
C ASP A 134 13.38 -21.63 5.83
N ALA A 135 12.70 -21.55 4.70
CA ALA A 135 11.40 -22.18 4.49
C ALA A 135 11.41 -23.70 4.75
N SER A 136 12.59 -24.33 4.81
CA SER A 136 12.73 -25.74 5.20
C SER A 136 12.26 -25.99 6.63
N GLN A 137 12.35 -25.02 7.51
CA GLN A 137 12.01 -25.12 8.93
C GLN A 137 10.54 -24.86 9.24
N PHE A 138 9.77 -24.32 8.27
CA PHE A 138 8.35 -24.07 8.49
C PHE A 138 7.51 -25.31 8.23
N PRO A 139 6.42 -25.53 8.99
CA PRO A 139 5.43 -26.54 8.67
C PRO A 139 4.83 -26.35 7.27
N MET A 140 4.43 -27.45 6.63
CA MET A 140 3.68 -27.39 5.38
C MET A 140 2.39 -26.58 5.54
N GLY A 141 2.08 -25.73 4.58
CA GLY A 141 0.93 -24.82 4.62
C GLY A 141 1.18 -23.51 5.37
N SER A 142 2.38 -23.30 5.95
CA SER A 142 2.71 -22.01 6.57
C SER A 142 2.65 -20.89 5.56
N VAL A 143 1.95 -19.81 5.94
CA VAL A 143 1.83 -18.58 5.16
C VAL A 143 2.89 -17.58 5.61
N LEU A 144 3.65 -17.09 4.66
CA LEU A 144 4.59 -15.98 4.82
C LEU A 144 3.90 -14.72 4.27
N GLN A 145 3.33 -13.94 5.18
CA GLN A 145 2.52 -12.77 4.82
C GLN A 145 3.36 -11.72 4.11
N GLY A 146 2.91 -11.30 2.94
CA GLY A 146 3.63 -10.37 2.07
C GLY A 146 3.40 -8.89 2.38
N TYR A 147 2.73 -8.56 3.47
CA TYR A 147 2.44 -7.19 3.89
C TYR A 147 2.47 -7.04 5.41
N LYS A 148 2.52 -5.80 5.86
CA LYS A 148 2.40 -5.41 7.25
C LYS A 148 1.32 -4.35 7.38
N PRO A 149 0.34 -4.51 8.28
CA PRO A 149 -0.61 -3.44 8.58
C PRO A 149 0.13 -2.27 9.24
N LEU A 150 0.01 -1.10 8.65
CA LEU A 150 0.60 0.15 9.14
C LEU A 150 -0.43 1.27 9.14
N ASP A 151 -0.24 2.23 10.01
CA ASP A 151 -1.07 3.41 10.06
C ASP A 151 -0.51 4.50 9.13
N LYS A 152 -1.43 5.21 8.46
CA LYS A 152 -1.11 6.27 7.52
C LYS A 152 -1.85 7.55 7.87
N ILE A 153 -1.14 8.67 7.88
CA ILE A 153 -1.70 10.02 7.90
C ILE A 153 -1.45 10.64 6.52
N GLN A 154 -2.47 11.22 5.92
CA GLN A 154 -2.36 11.91 4.64
C GLN A 154 -3.02 13.27 4.74
N ALA A 155 -2.33 14.29 4.25
CA ALA A 155 -2.83 15.65 4.10
C ALA A 155 -2.69 16.09 2.65
N GLN A 156 -3.69 16.81 2.15
CA GLN A 156 -3.71 17.34 0.79
C GLN A 156 -4.35 18.71 0.76
N VAL A 157 -3.78 19.60 -0.05
CA VAL A 157 -4.38 20.90 -0.37
C VAL A 157 -4.32 21.07 -1.88
N SER A 158 -5.44 21.45 -2.47
CA SER A 158 -5.53 21.76 -3.90
C SER A 158 -6.22 23.11 -4.14
N THR A 159 -5.88 23.77 -5.22
CA THR A 159 -6.48 25.02 -5.63
C THR A 159 -6.77 25.05 -7.12
N ILE A 160 -7.86 25.70 -7.49
CA ILE A 160 -8.24 25.95 -8.87
C ILE A 160 -8.40 27.45 -9.06
N ALA A 161 -7.69 27.99 -10.06
CA ALA A 161 -7.78 29.38 -10.48
C ALA A 161 -8.28 29.44 -11.93
N LEU A 162 -9.28 30.28 -12.19
CA LEU A 162 -9.85 30.49 -13.52
C LEU A 162 -9.55 31.93 -13.98
N PHE A 163 -8.87 32.06 -15.11
CA PHE A 163 -8.50 33.36 -15.71
C PHE A 163 -9.20 33.50 -17.05
N PRO A 164 -10.14 34.46 -17.21
CA PRO A 164 -10.80 34.68 -18.48
C PRO A 164 -9.85 35.40 -19.45
N ARG A 165 -9.93 35.04 -20.73
CA ARG A 165 -9.19 35.67 -21.84
C ARG A 165 -7.70 35.86 -21.59
N ARG A 166 -6.99 34.78 -21.30
CA ARG A 166 -5.52 34.79 -21.16
C ARG A 166 -4.85 33.91 -22.21
N LEU A 167 -3.66 34.32 -22.66
CA LEU A 167 -2.81 33.59 -23.62
C LEU A 167 -3.52 33.23 -24.94
N GLY A 168 -4.48 34.04 -25.40
CA GLY A 168 -5.25 33.76 -26.63
C GLY A 168 -6.39 32.75 -26.47
N ALA A 169 -6.59 32.20 -25.29
CA ALA A 169 -7.69 31.31 -24.98
C ALA A 169 -8.89 32.06 -24.38
N SER A 170 -10.10 31.55 -24.56
CA SER A 170 -11.31 32.08 -23.92
C SER A 170 -11.25 32.00 -22.40
N GLN A 171 -10.63 30.94 -21.87
CA GLN A 171 -10.40 30.71 -20.45
C GLN A 171 -9.12 29.92 -20.24
N LEU A 172 -8.34 30.27 -19.21
CA LEU A 172 -7.22 29.51 -18.69
C LEU A 172 -7.57 29.00 -17.30
N ALA A 173 -7.49 27.68 -17.09
CA ALA A 173 -7.60 27.07 -15.77
C ALA A 173 -6.20 26.67 -15.29
N VAL A 174 -5.86 27.06 -14.07
CA VAL A 174 -4.63 26.63 -13.39
C VAL A 174 -5.03 25.82 -12.18
N VAL A 175 -4.49 24.61 -12.07
CA VAL A 175 -4.70 23.69 -10.95
C VAL A 175 -3.37 23.48 -10.23
N GLY A 176 -3.36 23.69 -8.93
CA GLY A 176 -2.23 23.39 -8.05
C GLY A 176 -2.63 22.38 -6.99
N GLU A 177 -1.73 21.44 -6.70
CA GLU A 177 -1.95 20.43 -5.67
C GLU A 177 -0.67 20.18 -4.90
N LEU A 178 -0.79 20.08 -3.56
CA LEU A 178 0.26 19.67 -2.65
C LEU A 178 -0.27 18.57 -1.74
N GLY A 179 0.43 17.44 -1.67
CA GLY A 179 0.10 16.32 -0.82
C GLY A 179 1.29 15.92 0.05
N ALA A 180 0.99 15.46 1.26
CA ALA A 180 1.95 14.88 2.18
C ALA A 180 1.39 13.59 2.77
N GLN A 181 2.26 12.59 2.95
CA GLN A 181 1.89 11.29 3.49
C GLN A 181 2.94 10.85 4.51
N MET A 182 2.48 10.39 5.67
CA MET A 182 3.32 9.86 6.73
C MET A 182 2.83 8.48 7.13
N TRP A 183 3.76 7.55 7.28
CA TRP A 183 3.52 6.21 7.76
C TRP A 183 4.05 6.03 9.18
N ARG A 184 3.27 5.37 10.03
CA ARG A 184 3.71 4.99 11.38
C ARG A 184 4.15 3.54 11.40
N GLY A 185 5.27 3.26 12.08
CA GLY A 185 5.77 1.90 12.26
C GLY A 185 6.54 1.33 11.07
N ILE A 186 6.94 2.18 10.13
CA ILE A 186 7.71 1.73 8.95
C ILE A 186 9.14 1.28 9.31
N GLY A 187 9.72 1.87 10.37
CA GLY A 187 11.08 1.57 10.79
C GLY A 187 12.17 2.24 9.92
N ASP A 188 13.42 1.87 10.18
CA ASP A 188 14.57 2.31 9.38
C ASP A 188 14.71 1.39 8.16
N PRO A 189 14.66 1.91 6.92
CA PRO A 189 14.77 1.08 5.71
C PRO A 189 16.15 0.47 5.50
N LEU A 190 17.18 0.92 6.21
CA LEU A 190 18.54 0.37 6.12
C LEU A 190 18.73 -0.87 7.00
N THR A 191 18.04 -0.95 8.12
CA THR A 191 18.22 -2.00 9.13
C THR A 191 16.96 -2.84 9.38
N GLY A 192 15.82 -2.39 8.92
CA GLY A 192 14.51 -3.00 9.15
C GLY A 192 13.82 -3.47 7.88
N ASP A 193 12.50 -3.55 7.98
CA ASP A 193 11.64 -3.96 6.86
C ASP A 193 11.68 -2.93 5.73
N ARG A 194 11.86 -3.39 4.51
CA ARG A 194 11.69 -2.58 3.31
C ARG A 194 10.34 -2.84 2.68
N PHE A 195 9.66 -1.77 2.30
CA PHE A 195 8.32 -1.80 1.74
C PHE A 195 8.30 -1.28 0.30
N GLY A 196 7.26 -1.70 -0.43
CA GLY A 196 6.99 -1.21 -1.76
C GLY A 196 7.78 -1.89 -2.86
N ARG A 197 8.04 -1.13 -3.95
CA ARG A 197 8.56 -1.65 -5.19
C ARG A 197 9.96 -2.25 -5.05
N SER A 198 10.15 -3.43 -5.62
CA SER A 198 11.46 -4.04 -5.73
C SER A 198 12.41 -3.19 -6.57
N PRO A 199 13.70 -3.05 -6.20
CA PRO A 199 14.71 -2.38 -7.01
C PRO A 199 14.90 -2.98 -8.40
N ALA A 200 14.46 -4.22 -8.63
CA ALA A 200 14.46 -4.85 -9.97
C ALA A 200 13.51 -4.14 -10.96
N PHE A 201 12.56 -3.34 -10.50
CA PHE A 201 11.55 -2.67 -11.33
C PHE A 201 11.70 -1.14 -11.39
N GLY A 202 12.83 -0.59 -11.04
CA GLY A 202 13.12 0.83 -11.16
C GLY A 202 13.72 1.46 -9.91
N ALA A 203 14.07 2.74 -10.06
CA ALA A 203 14.91 3.49 -9.17
C ALA A 203 14.60 3.30 -7.69
N GLY A 204 15.55 2.86 -7.09
CA GLY A 204 16.07 2.66 -5.82
C GLY A 204 15.27 3.06 -4.63
N SER A 205 15.10 2.12 -3.84
CA SER A 205 15.28 2.24 -2.40
C SER A 205 16.63 2.90 -2.11
N HIS A 206 16.62 4.13 -1.74
CA HIS A 206 17.68 4.75 -0.95
C HIS A 206 17.22 4.80 0.47
#